data_e4c4ad864fd11ff30dd365a196b81951
#
_entry.id   e4c4ad864fd11ff30dd365a196b81951
#
_cell.length_a   1.000
_cell.length_b   1.000
_cell.length_c   1.000
_cell.angle_alpha   90.00
_cell.angle_beta   90.00
_cell.angle_gamma   90.00
#
_symmetry.space_group_name_H-M   'P 1'
#
loop_
_entity.id
_entity.type
_entity.pdbx_description
1 polymer ?
#
loop_
_entity_poly.entity_id
_entity_poly.type
_entity_poly.pdbx_seq_one_letter_code
_entity_poly.pdbx_strand_id
1 'polypeptide(L)'
;NGQEALKPGSLRITNRNNASISWETILKSQNFNVVCQGTFGFDGISNIRLQVKPKQDIEIKDIRLEVPYTTYASKYMMGLGHKGGFRPDTLISWKWDTDKQQDKIWMGNVNAGLNLHFMDENFVRPLVNIYYALGKLNLPVSWGNNNKGGIRIQPEEDGETRMIVYSGERCSRKNEILHYNFDMQITPVKPIDLKSQATERFYHSNSDVSAGYIPAALKAGANLINVHHKKDIYPFINYPYYDESVADLKR
;
A
#
# COMPACT_ATOMS: atom_id res chain seq x y z
N ASN A 1 29.18 -9.69 13.38
CA ASN A 1 27.75 -9.55 13.18
C ASN A 1 27.30 -9.24 11.74
N GLY A 2 28.16 -8.86 10.81
CA GLY A 2 27.85 -8.73 9.38
C GLY A 2 26.87 -7.61 8.98
N GLN A 3 26.40 -6.79 9.91
CA GLN A 3 25.59 -5.62 9.61
C GLN A 3 26.48 -4.44 9.26
N GLU A 4 26.19 -3.80 8.14
CA GLU A 4 26.91 -2.62 7.70
C GLU A 4 26.04 -1.37 7.92
N ALA A 5 26.55 -0.45 8.74
CA ALA A 5 25.87 0.81 9.01
C ALA A 5 25.97 1.76 7.81
N LEU A 6 24.84 2.31 7.40
CA LEU A 6 24.75 3.36 6.39
C LEU A 6 24.85 4.74 7.06
N LYS A 7 25.77 5.57 6.60
CA LYS A 7 25.89 6.97 7.06
C LYS A 7 24.93 7.83 6.21
N PRO A 8 23.97 8.52 6.85
CA PRO A 8 23.06 9.41 6.12
C PRO A 8 23.80 10.62 5.57
N GLY A 9 23.46 10.99 4.34
CA GLY A 9 23.80 12.27 3.77
C GLY A 9 22.77 13.35 4.12
N SER A 10 22.92 14.52 3.52
CA SER A 10 21.96 15.59 3.70
C SER A 10 20.62 15.25 3.01
N LEU A 11 19.53 15.54 3.69
CA LEU A 11 18.19 15.48 3.11
C LEU A 11 17.99 16.72 2.21
N ARG A 12 17.59 16.51 0.97
CA ARG A 12 17.28 17.58 0.01
C ARG A 12 15.80 17.51 -0.37
N ILE A 13 15.07 18.58 -0.15
CA ILE A 13 13.72 18.70 -0.69
C ILE A 13 13.85 19.00 -2.18
N THR A 14 13.25 18.16 -3.02
CA THR A 14 13.32 18.25 -4.48
C THR A 14 12.10 18.91 -5.09
N ASN A 15 10.93 18.78 -4.42
CA ASN A 15 9.69 19.44 -4.81
C ASN A 15 8.82 19.69 -3.58
N ARG A 16 8.08 20.81 -3.59
CA ARG A 16 7.07 21.12 -2.57
C ARG A 16 5.95 21.92 -3.21
N ASN A 17 4.73 21.43 -3.06
CA ASN A 17 3.51 22.11 -3.49
C ASN A 17 2.37 21.81 -2.52
N ASN A 18 1.15 22.24 -2.82
CA ASN A 18 -0.01 22.05 -1.93
C ASN A 18 -0.48 20.59 -1.85
N ALA A 19 -0.07 19.73 -2.79
CA ALA A 19 -0.51 18.34 -2.86
C ALA A 19 0.55 17.35 -2.38
N SER A 20 1.85 17.73 -2.43
CA SER A 20 2.93 16.79 -2.08
C SER A 20 4.23 17.50 -1.71
N ILE A 21 5.07 16.73 -1.01
CA ILE A 21 6.46 17.05 -0.78
C ILE A 21 7.33 15.88 -1.23
N SER A 22 8.37 16.17 -2.01
CA SER A 22 9.33 15.15 -2.45
C SER A 22 10.72 15.47 -1.93
N TRP A 23 11.47 14.45 -1.63
CA TRP A 23 12.80 14.56 -1.05
C TRP A 23 13.73 13.47 -1.55
N GLU A 24 15.02 13.70 -1.37
CA GLU A 24 16.08 12.75 -1.70
C GLU A 24 17.20 12.82 -0.67
N THR A 25 17.78 11.68 -0.38
CA THR A 25 19.03 11.56 0.37
C THR A 25 19.87 10.41 -0.16
N ILE A 26 21.19 10.50 0.04
CA ILE A 26 22.12 9.44 -0.31
C ILE A 26 22.76 8.95 0.97
N LEU A 27 22.63 7.64 1.23
CA LEU A 27 23.29 6.98 2.34
C LEU A 27 24.51 6.23 1.80
N LYS A 28 25.59 6.25 2.53
CA LYS A 28 26.86 5.64 2.12
C LYS A 28 27.40 4.73 3.21
N SER A 29 27.99 3.62 2.78
CA SER A 29 28.79 2.74 3.60
C SER A 29 30.10 2.37 2.90
N GLN A 30 30.85 1.45 3.46
CA GLN A 30 32.04 0.93 2.81
C GLN A 30 31.70 0.28 1.47
N ASN A 31 30.66 -0.58 1.45
CA ASN A 31 30.34 -1.43 0.31
C ASN A 31 29.17 -0.91 -0.54
N PHE A 32 28.38 0.03 -0.05
CA PHE A 32 27.15 0.47 -0.74
C PHE A 32 27.04 1.99 -0.87
N ASN A 33 26.37 2.41 -1.95
CA ASN A 33 25.67 3.67 -2.05
C ASN A 33 24.16 3.37 -2.14
N VAL A 34 23.37 4.02 -1.32
CA VAL A 34 21.91 3.88 -1.35
C VAL A 34 21.29 5.24 -1.64
N VAL A 35 20.60 5.34 -2.76
CA VAL A 35 19.78 6.53 -3.07
C VAL A 35 18.39 6.26 -2.54
N CYS A 36 17.92 7.15 -1.68
CA CYS A 36 16.59 7.11 -1.12
C CYS A 36 15.82 8.34 -1.58
N GLN A 37 14.76 8.11 -2.33
CA GLN A 37 13.83 9.15 -2.77
C GLN A 37 12.47 8.87 -2.14
N GLY A 38 11.81 9.93 -1.69
CA GLY A 38 10.49 9.83 -1.10
C GLY A 38 9.57 10.93 -1.62
N THR A 39 8.29 10.60 -1.68
CA THR A 39 7.21 11.57 -1.90
C THR A 39 6.10 11.29 -0.90
N PHE A 40 5.68 12.32 -0.18
CA PHE A 40 4.53 12.26 0.72
C PHE A 40 3.39 13.08 0.13
N GLY A 41 2.25 12.44 -0.10
CA GLY A 41 1.05 13.04 -0.67
C GLY A 41 0.05 13.53 0.38
N PHE A 42 -0.85 14.42 -0.03
CA PHE A 42 -1.97 14.91 0.80
C PHE A 42 -2.95 13.79 1.21
N ASP A 43 -2.91 12.69 0.50
CA ASP A 43 -3.68 11.46 0.75
C ASP A 43 -3.07 10.57 1.84
N GLY A 44 -1.94 11.01 2.43
CA GLY A 44 -1.23 10.29 3.48
C GLY A 44 -0.38 9.13 2.98
N ILE A 45 -0.21 8.99 1.66
CA ILE A 45 0.65 7.97 1.08
C ILE A 45 2.09 8.49 0.97
N SER A 46 3.02 7.71 1.48
CA SER A 46 4.46 7.91 1.30
C SER A 46 4.99 6.89 0.30
N ASN A 47 5.41 7.36 -0.87
CA ASN A 47 6.13 6.53 -1.83
C ASN A 47 7.63 6.57 -1.51
N ILE A 48 8.25 5.44 -1.31
CA ILE A 48 9.67 5.31 -1.02
C ILE A 48 10.34 4.52 -2.14
N ARG A 49 11.37 5.09 -2.73
CA ARG A 49 12.21 4.45 -3.74
C ARG A 49 13.62 4.32 -3.23
N LEU A 50 14.07 3.08 -3.07
CA LEU A 50 15.41 2.76 -2.64
C LEU A 50 16.17 2.09 -3.78
N GLN A 51 17.30 2.69 -4.17
CA GLN A 51 18.27 2.10 -5.08
C GLN A 51 19.52 1.74 -4.31
N VAL A 52 19.75 0.46 -4.10
CA VAL A 52 20.94 -0.07 -3.46
C VAL A 52 21.98 -0.41 -4.53
N LYS A 53 23.14 0.24 -4.49
CA LYS A 53 24.23 0.09 -5.47
C LYS A 53 25.48 -0.39 -4.80
N PRO A 54 25.90 -1.65 -4.99
CA PRO A 54 27.19 -2.14 -4.55
C PRO A 54 28.36 -1.41 -5.22
N LYS A 55 29.41 -1.12 -4.48
CA LYS A 55 30.63 -0.49 -4.98
C LYS A 55 31.62 -1.49 -5.57
N GLN A 56 31.40 -2.76 -5.30
CA GLN A 56 32.18 -3.91 -5.78
C GLN A 56 31.28 -5.12 -5.92
N ASP A 57 31.74 -6.17 -6.54
CA ASP A 57 31.06 -7.46 -6.52
C ASP A 57 31.00 -7.96 -5.09
N ILE A 58 29.83 -8.33 -4.61
CA ILE A 58 29.60 -8.64 -3.20
C ILE A 58 28.52 -9.69 -3.02
N GLU A 59 28.75 -10.55 -2.06
CA GLU A 59 27.73 -11.43 -1.51
C GLU A 59 26.95 -10.71 -0.41
N ILE A 60 25.64 -10.59 -0.58
CA ILE A 60 24.73 -9.95 0.36
C ILE A 60 23.91 -11.05 1.03
N LYS A 61 24.00 -11.16 2.36
CA LYS A 61 23.24 -12.17 3.11
C LYS A 61 21.76 -11.86 3.14
N ASP A 62 21.41 -10.60 3.31
CA ASP A 62 20.01 -10.12 3.31
C ASP A 62 19.94 -8.60 3.17
N ILE A 63 18.86 -8.12 2.54
CA ILE A 63 18.40 -6.73 2.64
C ILE A 63 16.96 -6.81 3.11
N ARG A 64 16.63 -6.10 4.21
CA ARG A 64 15.33 -6.21 4.83
C ARG A 64 14.82 -4.89 5.36
N LEU A 65 13.51 -4.77 5.39
CA LEU A 65 12.77 -3.72 6.09
C LEU A 65 12.18 -4.34 7.36
N GLU A 66 12.51 -3.76 8.50
CA GLU A 66 11.92 -4.12 9.78
C GLU A 66 10.99 -3.02 10.25
N VAL A 67 9.75 -3.39 10.57
CA VAL A 67 8.74 -2.48 11.09
C VAL A 67 8.27 -2.98 12.44
N PRO A 68 8.65 -2.31 13.54
CA PRO A 68 8.14 -2.64 14.86
C PRO A 68 6.73 -2.09 15.05
N TYR A 69 5.87 -2.86 15.68
CA TYR A 69 4.52 -2.47 16.05
C TYR A 69 4.32 -2.67 17.55
N THR A 70 3.75 -1.68 18.20
CA THR A 70 3.28 -1.85 19.57
C THR A 70 2.15 -2.89 19.63
N THR A 71 1.91 -3.47 20.79
CA THR A 71 0.80 -4.40 21.04
C THR A 71 -0.53 -3.80 20.57
N TYR A 72 -0.75 -2.51 20.81
CA TYR A 72 -1.96 -1.81 20.35
C TYR A 72 -2.08 -1.77 18.83
N ALA A 73 -1.01 -1.43 18.12
CA ALA A 73 -1.00 -1.25 16.67
C ALA A 73 -0.82 -2.54 15.86
N SER A 74 -0.81 -3.71 16.52
CA SER A 74 -0.66 -5.03 15.88
C SER A 74 -1.84 -5.97 16.10
N LYS A 75 -2.99 -5.43 16.52
CA LYS A 75 -4.15 -6.24 16.92
C LYS A 75 -4.84 -6.94 15.75
N TYR A 76 -4.94 -6.25 14.62
CA TYR A 76 -5.60 -6.76 13.42
C TYR A 76 -4.64 -6.76 12.23
N MET A 77 -4.90 -7.63 11.27
CA MET A 77 -4.18 -7.62 9.99
C MET A 77 -5.08 -7.99 8.83
N MET A 78 -4.67 -7.57 7.63
CA MET A 78 -5.29 -7.92 6.35
C MET A 78 -4.21 -7.96 5.27
N GLY A 79 -4.29 -8.90 4.38
CA GLY A 79 -3.29 -9.13 3.32
C GLY A 79 -2.55 -10.45 3.52
N LEU A 80 -1.62 -10.78 2.64
CA LEU A 80 -0.85 -12.04 2.66
C LEU A 80 -1.73 -13.30 2.75
N GLY A 81 -2.89 -13.29 2.10
CA GLY A 81 -3.86 -14.37 2.16
C GLY A 81 -4.82 -14.34 3.36
N HIS A 82 -4.66 -13.41 4.30
CA HIS A 82 -5.59 -13.19 5.41
C HIS A 82 -6.67 -12.18 5.01
N LYS A 83 -7.93 -12.55 5.20
CA LYS A 83 -9.11 -11.74 4.80
C LYS A 83 -9.38 -10.52 5.68
N GLY A 84 -8.60 -10.34 6.72
CA GLY A 84 -8.87 -9.33 7.74
C GLY A 84 -9.50 -9.94 8.99
N GLY A 85 -9.09 -9.43 10.14
CA GLY A 85 -9.49 -9.91 11.45
C GLY A 85 -8.35 -9.80 12.45
N PHE A 86 -8.46 -10.52 13.56
CA PHE A 86 -7.38 -10.58 14.54
C PHE A 86 -6.10 -11.15 13.89
N ARG A 87 -4.98 -10.49 14.16
CA ARG A 87 -3.68 -11.06 13.81
C ARG A 87 -3.47 -12.37 14.58
N PRO A 88 -3.04 -13.44 13.92
CA PRO A 88 -2.62 -14.66 14.64
C PRO A 88 -1.50 -14.36 15.65
N ASP A 89 -1.59 -14.97 16.83
CA ASP A 89 -0.58 -14.77 17.89
C ASP A 89 0.69 -15.60 17.67
N THR A 90 0.75 -16.37 16.60
CA THR A 90 1.89 -17.18 16.21
C THR A 90 2.70 -16.52 15.12
N LEU A 91 3.94 -16.98 14.93
CA LEU A 91 4.78 -16.56 13.80
C LEU A 91 4.05 -16.80 12.48
N ILE A 92 3.94 -15.75 11.67
CA ILE A 92 3.51 -15.82 10.28
C ILE A 92 4.75 -15.78 9.39
N SER A 93 4.90 -16.79 8.54
CA SER A 93 5.92 -16.81 7.49
C SER A 93 5.23 -16.91 6.13
N TRP A 94 5.42 -15.90 5.30
CA TRP A 94 4.80 -15.81 3.98
C TRP A 94 5.87 -15.69 2.89
N LYS A 95 5.63 -16.36 1.76
CA LYS A 95 6.46 -16.27 0.55
C LYS A 95 5.70 -15.61 -0.56
N TRP A 96 6.42 -14.91 -1.43
CA TRP A 96 5.86 -14.27 -2.61
C TRP A 96 5.21 -15.32 -3.53
N ASP A 97 3.96 -15.05 -3.94
CA ASP A 97 3.16 -15.96 -4.75
C ASP A 97 2.41 -15.16 -5.83
N THR A 98 2.76 -15.39 -7.10
CA THR A 98 2.15 -14.70 -8.24
C THR A 98 0.66 -15.03 -8.39
N ASP A 99 0.26 -16.24 -8.03
CA ASP A 99 -1.12 -16.70 -8.20
C ASP A 99 -2.06 -16.10 -7.16
N LYS A 100 -1.53 -15.73 -5.99
CA LYS A 100 -2.30 -15.08 -4.92
C LYS A 100 -2.40 -13.57 -5.07
N GLN A 101 -1.60 -12.97 -5.94
CA GLN A 101 -1.60 -11.52 -6.21
C GLN A 101 -1.48 -10.66 -4.96
N GLN A 102 -0.65 -11.10 -4.01
CA GLN A 102 -0.47 -10.48 -2.71
C GLN A 102 0.83 -9.67 -2.70
N ASP A 103 0.71 -8.37 -2.78
CA ASP A 103 1.82 -7.41 -2.71
C ASP A 103 1.61 -6.36 -1.62
N LYS A 104 0.53 -6.51 -0.83
CA LYS A 104 0.12 -5.56 0.19
C LYS A 104 -0.17 -6.24 1.50
N ILE A 105 0.10 -5.51 2.58
CA ILE A 105 -0.30 -5.88 3.92
C ILE A 105 -0.68 -4.62 4.72
N TRP A 106 -1.77 -4.72 5.44
CA TRP A 106 -2.13 -3.78 6.49
C TRP A 106 -2.08 -4.49 7.85
N MET A 107 -1.48 -3.83 8.83
CA MET A 107 -1.54 -4.25 10.22
C MET A 107 -1.80 -3.05 11.10
N GLY A 108 -2.69 -3.20 12.10
CA GLY A 108 -3.09 -2.06 12.90
C GLY A 108 -4.20 -2.34 13.90
N ASN A 109 -4.76 -1.23 14.37
CA ASN A 109 -5.97 -1.15 15.17
C ASN A 109 -6.86 -0.02 14.61
N VAL A 110 -7.99 0.26 15.26
CA VAL A 110 -8.98 1.27 14.81
C VAL A 110 -8.35 2.66 14.58
N ASN A 111 -7.42 3.08 15.45
CA ASN A 111 -6.83 4.43 15.40
C ASN A 111 -5.31 4.42 15.15
N ALA A 112 -4.73 3.29 14.81
CA ALA A 112 -3.30 3.20 14.51
C ALA A 112 -3.04 2.00 13.62
N GLY A 113 -2.50 2.22 12.45
CA GLY A 113 -2.14 1.14 11.54
C GLY A 113 -1.23 1.61 10.43
N LEU A 114 -0.65 0.67 9.74
CA LEU A 114 0.21 0.91 8.61
C LEU A 114 -0.15 -0.05 7.47
N ASN A 115 -0.40 0.51 6.31
CA ASN A 115 -0.51 -0.23 5.06
C ASN A 115 0.82 -0.15 4.33
N LEU A 116 1.34 -1.28 3.89
CA LEU A 116 2.55 -1.40 3.09
C LEU A 116 2.23 -2.06 1.76
N HIS A 117 2.80 -1.53 0.69
CA HIS A 117 2.69 -2.07 -0.65
C HIS A 117 4.09 -2.15 -1.25
N PHE A 118 4.53 -3.35 -1.62
CA PHE A 118 5.86 -3.62 -2.15
C PHE A 118 5.83 -3.64 -3.67
N MET A 119 6.83 -3.03 -4.30
CA MET A 119 6.85 -2.77 -5.73
C MET A 119 8.23 -3.02 -6.33
N ASP A 120 8.25 -3.22 -7.67
CA ASP A 120 9.46 -3.24 -8.47
C ASP A 120 9.94 -1.82 -8.85
N GLU A 121 10.94 -1.73 -9.70
CA GLU A 121 11.49 -0.45 -10.17
C GLU A 121 10.50 0.38 -11.01
N ASN A 122 9.51 -0.25 -11.60
CA ASN A 122 8.54 0.40 -12.50
C ASN A 122 7.25 0.77 -11.79
N PHE A 123 7.01 0.28 -10.58
CA PHE A 123 5.73 0.42 -9.86
C PHE A 123 4.54 -0.14 -10.66
N VAL A 124 4.80 -1.13 -11.49
CA VAL A 124 3.78 -1.73 -12.35
C VAL A 124 3.07 -2.85 -11.61
N ARG A 125 1.76 -2.76 -11.63
CA ARG A 125 0.88 -3.82 -11.15
C ARG A 125 -0.16 -4.13 -12.21
N PRO A 126 -0.38 -5.40 -12.58
CA PRO A 126 -1.44 -5.74 -13.50
C PRO A 126 -2.80 -5.31 -12.94
N LEU A 127 -3.67 -4.81 -13.82
CA LEU A 127 -5.02 -4.48 -13.46
C LEU A 127 -5.79 -5.76 -13.13
N VAL A 128 -6.14 -5.92 -11.87
CA VAL A 128 -6.94 -7.04 -11.38
C VAL A 128 -8.16 -6.49 -10.66
N ASN A 129 -9.33 -6.94 -11.06
CA ASN A 129 -10.57 -6.67 -10.37
C ASN A 129 -11.48 -7.91 -10.38
N ILE A 130 -12.65 -7.82 -9.76
CA ILE A 130 -13.60 -8.94 -9.68
C ILE A 130 -14.14 -9.41 -11.04
N TYR A 131 -14.02 -8.59 -12.08
CA TYR A 131 -14.52 -8.88 -13.43
C TYR A 131 -13.39 -9.33 -14.38
N TYR A 132 -12.15 -8.92 -14.11
CA TYR A 132 -11.02 -9.16 -15.01
C TYR A 132 -9.80 -9.62 -14.22
N ALA A 133 -9.40 -10.87 -14.42
CA ALA A 133 -8.12 -11.37 -13.98
C ALA A 133 -7.13 -11.24 -15.14
N LEU A 134 -6.60 -10.03 -15.36
CA LEU A 134 -5.80 -9.69 -16.54
C LEU A 134 -4.31 -10.02 -16.39
N GLY A 135 -3.98 -11.12 -15.81
CA GLY A 135 -2.61 -11.58 -15.72
C GLY A 135 -2.13 -11.77 -14.28
N LYS A 136 -0.99 -12.39 -14.17
CA LYS A 136 -0.33 -12.63 -12.89
C LYS A 136 0.28 -11.35 -12.35
N LEU A 137 0.33 -11.22 -11.04
CA LEU A 137 1.07 -10.16 -10.39
C LEU A 137 2.56 -10.26 -10.76
N ASN A 138 3.13 -9.15 -11.18
CA ASN A 138 4.59 -9.04 -11.28
C ASN A 138 5.15 -8.88 -9.87
N LEU A 139 5.85 -9.89 -9.39
CA LEU A 139 6.50 -9.82 -8.09
C LEU A 139 7.60 -8.77 -8.12
N PRO A 140 7.78 -8.00 -7.04
CA PRO A 140 8.89 -7.07 -6.94
C PRO A 140 10.22 -7.83 -6.96
N VAL A 141 11.00 -7.64 -8.01
CA VAL A 141 12.18 -8.47 -8.34
C VAL A 141 13.18 -8.52 -7.19
N SER A 142 13.52 -7.36 -6.64
CA SER A 142 14.50 -7.32 -5.55
C SER A 142 13.96 -7.88 -4.24
N TRP A 143 12.71 -7.58 -3.88
CA TRP A 143 12.07 -8.14 -2.69
C TRP A 143 11.85 -9.65 -2.79
N GLY A 144 11.43 -10.13 -3.96
CA GLY A 144 11.16 -11.55 -4.20
C GLY A 144 12.42 -12.39 -4.32
N ASN A 145 13.47 -11.86 -4.94
CA ASN A 145 14.78 -12.47 -5.11
C ASN A 145 14.72 -13.96 -5.47
N ASN A 146 14.03 -14.28 -6.55
CA ASN A 146 13.87 -15.66 -7.01
C ASN A 146 13.35 -16.62 -5.92
N ASN A 147 12.31 -16.22 -5.20
CA ASN A 147 11.67 -16.95 -4.10
C ASN A 147 12.51 -17.09 -2.81
N LYS A 148 13.65 -16.41 -2.70
CA LYS A 148 14.40 -16.32 -1.45
C LYS A 148 13.77 -15.32 -0.46
N GLY A 149 13.12 -14.28 -0.97
CA GLY A 149 12.45 -13.25 -0.17
C GLY A 149 11.09 -13.68 0.39
N GLY A 150 10.60 -12.88 1.32
CA GLY A 150 9.29 -13.11 1.97
C GLY A 150 9.01 -12.10 3.06
N ILE A 151 7.95 -12.36 3.82
CA ILE A 151 7.55 -11.54 4.97
C ILE A 151 7.37 -12.46 6.18
N ARG A 152 7.95 -12.07 7.30
CA ARG A 152 7.70 -12.68 8.61
C ARG A 152 7.05 -11.66 9.52
N ILE A 153 6.05 -12.10 10.27
CA ILE A 153 5.43 -11.32 11.33
C ILE A 153 5.59 -12.16 12.59
N GLN A 154 6.38 -11.67 13.51
CA GLN A 154 6.73 -12.39 14.71
C GLN A 154 6.34 -11.59 15.97
N PRO A 155 5.70 -12.23 16.94
CA PRO A 155 5.55 -11.67 18.28
C PRO A 155 6.92 -11.57 18.93
N GLU A 156 7.16 -10.51 19.70
CA GLU A 156 8.35 -10.29 20.52
C GLU A 156 8.01 -10.54 22.01
N GLU A 157 9.03 -10.73 22.84
CA GLU A 157 8.87 -11.08 24.27
C GLU A 157 8.16 -9.99 25.09
N ASP A 158 8.29 -8.73 24.70
CA ASP A 158 7.67 -7.57 25.36
C ASP A 158 6.21 -7.34 24.93
N GLY A 159 5.63 -8.23 24.10
CA GLY A 159 4.29 -8.10 23.55
C GLY A 159 4.22 -7.23 22.29
N GLU A 160 5.31 -6.66 21.84
CA GLU A 160 5.41 -6.02 20.54
C GLU A 160 5.32 -7.04 19.41
N THR A 161 5.23 -6.57 18.20
CA THR A 161 5.22 -7.40 17.00
C THR A 161 6.15 -6.80 15.97
N ARG A 162 7.00 -7.61 15.38
CA ARG A 162 7.91 -7.18 14.33
C ARG A 162 7.51 -7.76 12.98
N MET A 163 7.29 -6.89 12.02
CA MET A 163 7.18 -7.29 10.62
C MET A 163 8.54 -7.16 9.97
N ILE A 164 9.01 -8.24 9.35
CA ILE A 164 10.31 -8.32 8.67
C ILE A 164 10.04 -8.69 7.22
N VAL A 165 10.25 -7.75 6.33
CA VAL A 165 10.24 -7.98 4.87
C VAL A 165 11.67 -8.18 4.44
N TYR A 166 12.01 -9.36 3.96
CA TYR A 166 13.38 -9.77 3.68
C TYR A 166 13.51 -10.27 2.24
N SER A 167 14.70 -10.11 1.67
CA SER A 167 15.01 -10.57 0.32
C SER A 167 15.88 -11.82 0.28
N GLY A 168 16.54 -12.17 1.38
CA GLY A 168 17.46 -13.29 1.47
C GLY A 168 18.78 -13.04 0.71
N GLU A 169 19.61 -14.07 0.67
CA GLU A 169 20.97 -13.96 0.11
C GLU A 169 20.98 -13.79 -1.41
N ARG A 170 21.95 -13.01 -1.89
CA ARG A 170 22.24 -12.83 -3.31
C ARG A 170 23.70 -12.42 -3.54
N CYS A 171 24.20 -12.76 -4.73
CA CYS A 171 25.38 -12.12 -5.27
C CYS A 171 24.95 -10.90 -6.09
N SER A 172 25.60 -9.77 -5.89
CA SER A 172 25.35 -8.56 -6.64
C SER A 172 26.66 -8.03 -7.25
N ARG A 173 26.59 -7.58 -8.48
CA ARG A 173 27.74 -7.05 -9.20
C ARG A 173 27.96 -5.57 -8.86
N LYS A 174 29.18 -5.12 -9.05
CA LYS A 174 29.50 -3.70 -8.94
C LYS A 174 28.56 -2.86 -9.82
N ASN A 175 28.00 -1.81 -9.24
CA ASN A 175 27.07 -0.87 -9.88
C ASN A 175 25.72 -1.48 -10.34
N GLU A 176 25.43 -2.73 -10.05
CA GLU A 176 24.08 -3.26 -10.20
C GLU A 176 23.11 -2.46 -9.34
N ILE A 177 21.92 -2.18 -9.86
CA ILE A 177 20.93 -1.42 -9.10
C ILE A 177 19.85 -2.38 -8.61
N LEU A 178 19.74 -2.50 -7.28
CA LEU A 178 18.68 -3.25 -6.64
C LEU A 178 17.60 -2.27 -6.17
N HIS A 179 16.36 -2.47 -6.59
CA HIS A 179 15.23 -1.59 -6.29
C HIS A 179 14.37 -2.16 -5.16
N TYR A 180 14.42 -1.53 -4.00
CA TYR A 180 13.61 -1.89 -2.84
C TYR A 180 12.53 -0.83 -2.61
N ASN A 181 11.59 -0.78 -3.56
CA ASN A 181 10.53 0.23 -3.57
C ASN A 181 9.33 -0.23 -2.77
N PHE A 182 8.68 0.69 -2.09
CA PHE A 182 7.44 0.44 -1.38
C PHE A 182 6.65 1.74 -1.14
N ASP A 183 5.34 1.59 -1.02
CA ASP A 183 4.48 2.62 -0.48
C ASP A 183 4.12 2.28 0.96
N MET A 184 3.95 3.30 1.77
CA MET A 184 3.37 3.17 3.10
C MET A 184 2.32 4.23 3.35
N GLN A 185 1.27 3.85 4.09
CA GLN A 185 0.20 4.76 4.49
C GLN A 185 -0.16 4.50 5.94
N ILE A 186 -0.02 5.52 6.76
CA ILE A 186 -0.48 5.48 8.15
C ILE A 186 -2.00 5.62 8.16
N THR A 187 -2.67 4.78 8.92
CA THR A 187 -4.13 4.78 9.05
C THR A 187 -4.58 5.02 10.50
N PRO A 188 -5.72 5.70 10.71
CA PRO A 188 -6.52 6.39 9.70
C PRO A 188 -5.80 7.62 9.13
N VAL A 189 -5.99 7.90 7.85
CA VAL A 189 -5.41 9.08 7.18
C VAL A 189 -6.04 10.37 7.70
N LYS A 190 -7.30 10.28 8.09
CA LYS A 190 -8.08 11.38 8.70
C LYS A 190 -8.82 10.86 9.92
N PRO A 191 -9.12 11.72 10.89
CA PRO A 191 -10.00 11.36 11.98
C PRO A 191 -11.34 10.83 11.44
N ILE A 192 -11.82 9.74 12.02
CA ILE A 192 -13.13 9.17 11.67
C ILE A 192 -14.21 10.06 12.26
N ASP A 193 -15.12 10.53 11.43
CA ASP A 193 -16.36 11.14 11.88
C ASP A 193 -17.33 10.04 12.35
N LEU A 194 -17.34 9.78 13.64
CA LEU A 194 -18.18 8.74 14.25
C LEU A 194 -19.68 8.99 14.00
N LYS A 195 -20.07 10.26 13.93
CA LYS A 195 -21.48 10.61 13.66
C LYS A 195 -21.86 10.22 12.24
N SER A 196 -21.06 10.63 11.26
CA SER A 196 -21.25 10.24 9.87
C SER A 196 -21.29 8.71 9.73
N GLN A 197 -20.31 7.99 10.29
CA GLN A 197 -20.27 6.52 10.26
C GLN A 197 -21.50 5.86 10.88
N ALA A 198 -22.08 6.46 11.90
CA ALA A 198 -23.26 5.92 12.56
C ALA A 198 -24.59 6.28 11.88
N THR A 199 -24.65 7.41 11.19
CA THR A 199 -25.90 7.96 10.64
C THR A 199 -26.05 7.83 9.13
N GLU A 200 -24.95 7.73 8.40
CA GLU A 200 -25.00 7.56 6.95
C GLU A 200 -25.46 6.15 6.58
N ARG A 201 -26.47 6.09 5.73
CA ARG A 201 -27.08 4.85 5.23
C ARG A 201 -27.04 4.87 3.71
N PHE A 202 -26.16 4.07 3.16
CA PHE A 202 -26.01 3.90 1.72
C PHE A 202 -27.09 2.99 1.15
N TYR A 203 -27.75 3.43 0.11
CA TYR A 203 -28.55 2.58 -0.74
C TYR A 203 -27.83 2.39 -2.09
N HIS A 204 -27.41 1.18 -2.35
CA HIS A 204 -26.71 0.81 -3.58
C HIS A 204 -27.62 -0.04 -4.45
N SER A 205 -27.83 0.38 -5.69
CA SER A 205 -28.66 -0.35 -6.64
C SER A 205 -28.17 -0.18 -8.07
N ASN A 206 -28.30 -1.23 -8.86
CA ASN A 206 -28.11 -1.21 -10.30
C ASN A 206 -29.40 -0.81 -11.04
N SER A 207 -30.48 -0.55 -10.32
CA SER A 207 -31.79 -0.29 -10.88
C SER A 207 -31.90 1.12 -11.42
N ASP A 208 -32.85 1.31 -12.27
CA ASP A 208 -33.21 2.61 -12.83
C ASP A 208 -33.56 3.61 -11.71
N VAL A 209 -33.01 4.82 -11.81
CA VAL A 209 -33.34 5.93 -10.90
C VAL A 209 -34.63 6.57 -11.38
N SER A 210 -35.72 5.79 -11.32
CA SER A 210 -37.06 6.30 -11.64
C SER A 210 -37.60 7.17 -10.50
N ALA A 211 -38.67 7.95 -10.80
CA ALA A 211 -39.33 8.82 -9.82
C ALA A 211 -39.76 8.10 -8.51
N GLY A 212 -40.05 6.78 -8.59
CA GLY A 212 -40.37 5.96 -7.41
C GLY A 212 -39.18 5.46 -6.61
N TYR A 213 -37.99 5.52 -7.15
CA TYR A 213 -36.77 4.96 -6.52
C TYR A 213 -36.32 5.76 -5.30
N ILE A 214 -36.25 7.09 -5.41
CA ILE A 214 -35.81 7.96 -4.31
C ILE A 214 -36.75 7.83 -3.10
N PRO A 215 -38.11 7.95 -3.26
CA PRO A 215 -39.01 7.71 -2.15
C PRO A 215 -38.88 6.34 -1.51
N ALA A 216 -38.63 5.29 -2.29
CA ALA A 216 -38.44 3.94 -1.76
C ALA A 216 -37.15 3.82 -0.95
N ALA A 217 -36.03 4.40 -1.43
CA ALA A 217 -34.75 4.44 -0.72
C ALA A 217 -34.87 5.22 0.60
N LEU A 218 -35.52 6.39 0.59
CA LEU A 218 -35.76 7.18 1.79
C LEU A 218 -36.65 6.42 2.80
N LYS A 219 -37.69 5.73 2.34
CA LYS A 219 -38.55 4.88 3.19
C LYS A 219 -37.75 3.74 3.82
N ALA A 220 -36.76 3.22 3.11
CA ALA A 220 -35.83 2.21 3.62
C ALA A 220 -34.77 2.79 4.60
N GLY A 221 -34.80 4.09 4.86
CA GLY A 221 -33.89 4.77 5.79
C GLY A 221 -32.57 5.22 5.17
N ALA A 222 -32.44 5.20 3.85
CA ALA A 222 -31.23 5.70 3.18
C ALA A 222 -31.18 7.23 3.21
N ASN A 223 -29.98 7.78 3.40
CA ASN A 223 -29.71 9.22 3.24
C ASN A 223 -28.57 9.47 2.22
N LEU A 224 -28.00 8.41 1.71
CA LEU A 224 -27.06 8.42 0.59
C LEU A 224 -27.48 7.39 -0.45
N ILE A 225 -27.47 7.79 -1.71
CA ILE A 225 -27.79 6.90 -2.82
C ILE A 225 -26.55 6.79 -3.70
N ASN A 226 -26.09 5.57 -3.91
CA ASN A 226 -25.04 5.26 -4.86
C ASN A 226 -25.69 4.89 -6.21
N VAL A 227 -25.51 5.75 -7.21
CA VAL A 227 -25.95 5.49 -8.58
C VAL A 227 -24.85 4.73 -9.29
N HIS A 228 -25.14 3.46 -9.63
CA HIS A 228 -24.17 2.56 -10.21
C HIS A 228 -24.66 2.03 -11.56
N HIS A 229 -23.82 2.09 -12.58
CA HIS A 229 -24.06 1.51 -13.92
C HIS A 229 -25.31 2.02 -14.66
N LYS A 230 -25.75 3.24 -14.44
CA LYS A 230 -26.79 3.78 -15.30
C LYS A 230 -26.22 4.37 -16.58
N LYS A 231 -26.70 3.88 -17.72
CA LYS A 231 -26.21 4.20 -19.06
C LYS A 231 -26.19 5.71 -19.36
N ASP A 232 -27.21 6.44 -18.88
CA ASP A 232 -27.39 7.86 -19.20
C ASP A 232 -26.79 8.80 -18.14
N ILE A 233 -26.43 8.28 -16.97
CA ILE A 233 -25.86 9.05 -15.84
C ILE A 233 -24.64 8.32 -15.30
N TYR A 234 -23.61 8.17 -16.11
CA TYR A 234 -22.41 7.46 -15.70
C TYR A 234 -21.16 8.37 -15.79
N PRO A 235 -20.83 9.08 -14.72
CA PRO A 235 -19.78 10.09 -14.75
C PRO A 235 -18.40 9.53 -15.10
N PHE A 236 -18.13 8.25 -14.83
CA PHE A 236 -16.85 7.63 -15.16
C PHE A 236 -16.65 7.37 -16.66
N ILE A 237 -17.73 7.12 -17.39
CA ILE A 237 -17.66 6.87 -18.84
C ILE A 237 -17.70 8.20 -19.59
N ASN A 238 -18.35 9.21 -19.03
CA ASN A 238 -18.58 10.50 -19.69
C ASN A 238 -17.42 11.49 -19.47
N TYR A 239 -16.31 11.08 -18.91
CA TYR A 239 -15.13 11.94 -18.88
C TYR A 239 -14.63 12.19 -20.33
N PRO A 240 -14.40 13.43 -20.78
CA PRO A 240 -14.39 14.69 -20.02
C PRO A 240 -15.77 15.39 -19.87
N TYR A 241 -16.87 14.80 -20.26
CA TYR A 241 -18.23 15.37 -20.23
C TYR A 241 -18.88 15.32 -18.85
N TYR A 242 -18.05 15.48 -17.83
CA TYR A 242 -18.44 15.33 -16.43
C TYR A 242 -19.50 16.34 -15.98
N ASP A 243 -19.43 17.58 -16.46
CA ASP A 243 -20.37 18.65 -16.07
C ASP A 243 -21.78 18.40 -16.59
N GLU A 244 -21.92 17.82 -17.76
CA GLU A 244 -23.22 17.43 -18.35
C GLU A 244 -23.87 16.32 -17.51
N SER A 245 -23.10 15.31 -17.12
CA SER A 245 -23.58 14.23 -16.25
C SER A 245 -24.03 14.75 -14.88
N VAL A 246 -23.33 15.72 -14.31
CA VAL A 246 -23.73 16.38 -13.06
C VAL A 246 -25.00 17.21 -13.24
N ALA A 247 -25.18 17.88 -14.38
CA ALA A 247 -26.39 18.61 -14.69
C ALA A 247 -27.62 17.68 -14.79
N ASP A 248 -27.46 16.52 -15.41
CA ASP A 248 -28.50 15.50 -15.52
C ASP A 248 -28.90 14.90 -14.18
N LEU A 249 -27.93 14.72 -13.27
CA LEU A 249 -28.21 14.26 -11.91
C LEU A 249 -29.01 15.27 -11.05
N LYS A 250 -29.02 16.55 -11.43
CA LYS A 250 -29.73 17.61 -10.70
C LYS A 250 -31.17 17.82 -11.18
N ARG A 251 -31.56 17.22 -12.27
CA ARG A 251 -32.94 17.25 -12.83
C ARG A 251 -33.81 16.20 -12.16
#